data_0c693addd74469d672e42852bbb00d63
#
_entry.id   0c693addd74469d672e42852bbb00d63
#
_cell.length_a   1.000
_cell.length_b   1.000
_cell.length_c   1.000
_cell.angle_alpha   90.00
_cell.angle_beta   90.00
_cell.angle_gamma   90.00
#
_symmetry.space_group_name_H-M   'P 1'
#
loop_
_entity.id
_entity.type
_entity.pdbx_description
1 polymer ?
#
loop_
_entity_poly.entity_id
_entity_poly.type
_entity_poly.pdbx_seq_one_letter_code
_entity_poly.pdbx_strand_id
1 'polypeptide(L)'
;MEKKLCALTFDDGPNTDTTPLVLEKLKKHGVVASFFLVGNNINEGSARVVRQASDMGCEINNHSRTHSAMPELSAEEIRAEIEYTSSEIKRITGKEPRFFRPPYIAVSEKMYENIGLPFIAGIGAEDWLPEVTAQQRAEKILGQIKDGAVILLHDMSGNIQTVEALDIIIPELKKEYEFVTVSELFDRAKVVPKKGIVYSFTSQTTEY
;
A
#
# COMPACT_ATOMS: atom_id res chain seq x y z
N MET A 1 12.79 19.51 16.50
CA MET A 1 12.37 19.64 15.08
C MET A 1 11.20 18.71 14.88
N GLU A 2 10.22 19.14 14.11
CA GLU A 2 9.11 18.28 13.69
C GLU A 2 9.65 17.14 12.82
N LYS A 3 9.17 15.90 13.03
CA LYS A 3 9.59 14.75 12.21
C LYS A 3 9.04 14.88 10.80
N LYS A 4 9.80 14.42 9.83
CA LYS A 4 9.33 14.16 8.46
C LYS A 4 8.27 13.06 8.48
N LEU A 5 7.45 12.98 7.46
CA LEU A 5 6.39 11.97 7.35
C LEU A 5 6.71 10.95 6.27
N CYS A 6 6.33 9.69 6.50
CA CYS A 6 6.30 8.66 5.47
C CYS A 6 5.12 7.70 5.71
N ALA A 7 4.60 7.12 4.64
CA ALA A 7 3.61 6.05 4.71
C ALA A 7 4.25 4.73 4.29
N LEU A 8 4.23 3.73 5.18
CA LEU A 8 4.60 2.36 4.85
C LEU A 8 3.40 1.66 4.23
N THR A 9 3.58 1.03 3.07
CA THR A 9 2.48 0.36 2.39
C THR A 9 2.85 -1.03 1.90
N PHE A 10 1.83 -1.91 1.81
CA PHE A 10 1.98 -3.29 1.37
C PHE A 10 0.93 -3.65 0.33
N ASP A 11 1.35 -4.35 -0.73
CA ASP A 11 0.53 -4.82 -1.82
C ASP A 11 0.38 -6.36 -1.80
N ASP A 12 -0.57 -6.87 -2.57
CA ASP A 12 -0.81 -8.28 -2.85
C ASP A 12 -1.39 -9.12 -1.71
N GLY A 13 -1.51 -8.56 -0.51
CA GLY A 13 -2.32 -9.17 0.54
C GLY A 13 -3.83 -9.18 0.22
N PRO A 14 -4.67 -9.71 1.11
CA PRO A 14 -4.31 -10.32 2.38
C PRO A 14 -4.01 -11.81 2.27
N ASN A 15 -3.23 -12.33 3.21
CA ASN A 15 -3.05 -13.77 3.40
C ASN A 15 -2.98 -14.13 4.90
N THR A 16 -2.82 -15.42 5.21
CA THR A 16 -2.80 -15.93 6.58
C THR A 16 -1.41 -16.34 7.06
N ASP A 17 -0.38 -16.10 6.28
CA ASP A 17 1.01 -16.45 6.59
C ASP A 17 1.91 -15.22 6.71
N THR A 18 2.03 -14.38 5.69
CA THR A 18 2.94 -13.22 5.67
C THR A 18 2.31 -11.97 6.26
N THR A 19 1.05 -11.64 5.89
CA THR A 19 0.35 -10.45 6.43
C THR A 19 0.33 -10.43 7.97
N PRO A 20 0.02 -11.54 8.70
CA PRO A 20 0.11 -11.53 10.17
C PRO A 20 1.49 -11.21 10.71
N LEU A 21 2.56 -11.70 10.07
CA LEU A 21 3.93 -11.40 10.48
C LEU A 21 4.29 -9.93 10.28
N VAL A 22 3.79 -9.31 9.19
CA VAL A 22 3.90 -7.86 9.00
C VAL A 22 3.20 -7.12 10.14
N LEU A 23 1.97 -7.50 10.50
CA LEU A 23 1.25 -6.88 11.61
C LEU A 23 1.98 -7.01 12.95
N GLU A 24 2.63 -8.16 13.20
CA GLU A 24 3.49 -8.33 14.39
C GLU A 24 4.66 -7.34 14.41
N LYS A 25 5.32 -7.11 13.26
CA LYS A 25 6.39 -6.11 13.15
C LYS A 25 5.87 -4.69 13.36
N LEU A 26 4.74 -4.33 12.76
CA LEU A 26 4.11 -3.02 12.98
C LEU A 26 3.79 -2.80 14.45
N LYS A 27 3.20 -3.79 15.12
CA LYS A 27 2.89 -3.75 16.56
C LYS A 27 4.16 -3.64 17.40
N LYS A 28 5.19 -4.45 17.14
CA LYS A 28 6.48 -4.43 17.82
C LYS A 28 7.10 -3.06 17.79
N HIS A 29 7.06 -2.39 16.65
CA HIS A 29 7.67 -1.08 16.47
C HIS A 29 6.74 0.10 16.78
N GLY A 30 5.46 -0.15 17.09
CA GLY A 30 4.46 0.88 17.39
C GLY A 30 4.24 1.83 16.21
N VAL A 31 4.04 1.29 15.00
CA VAL A 31 3.76 2.03 13.77
C VAL A 31 2.52 1.49 13.08
N VAL A 32 1.92 2.31 12.22
CA VAL A 32 0.82 1.94 11.33
C VAL A 32 1.29 1.85 9.89
N ALA A 33 0.47 1.21 9.04
CA ALA A 33 0.72 1.09 7.60
C ALA A 33 -0.59 1.20 6.81
N SER A 34 -0.49 1.24 5.48
CA SER A 34 -1.65 1.11 4.59
C SER A 34 -1.47 -0.13 3.70
N PHE A 35 -2.52 -0.95 3.60
CA PHE A 35 -2.53 -2.18 2.82
C PHE A 35 -3.39 -2.00 1.57
N PHE A 36 -2.86 -2.39 0.41
CA PHE A 36 -3.57 -2.39 -0.87
C PHE A 36 -3.90 -3.82 -1.24
N LEU A 37 -5.17 -4.20 -1.06
CA LEU A 37 -5.60 -5.60 -1.10
C LEU A 37 -6.04 -6.03 -2.49
N VAL A 38 -5.64 -7.24 -2.89
CA VAL A 38 -6.20 -7.96 -4.02
C VAL A 38 -7.48 -8.67 -3.59
N GLY A 39 -8.60 -8.34 -4.21
CA GLY A 39 -9.93 -8.81 -3.79
C GLY A 39 -10.07 -10.33 -3.77
N ASN A 40 -9.50 -11.04 -4.75
CA ASN A 40 -9.54 -12.50 -4.81
C ASN A 40 -8.76 -13.20 -3.69
N ASN A 41 -7.85 -12.49 -3.00
CA ASN A 41 -7.13 -13.00 -1.84
C ASN A 41 -7.96 -12.91 -0.55
N ILE A 42 -9.11 -12.23 -0.59
CA ILE A 42 -10.01 -12.12 0.55
C ILE A 42 -10.86 -13.39 0.66
N ASN A 43 -10.65 -14.15 1.72
CA ASN A 43 -11.42 -15.30 2.11
C ASN A 43 -11.74 -15.22 3.61
N GLU A 44 -12.44 -16.21 4.18
CA GLU A 44 -12.83 -16.18 5.58
C GLU A 44 -11.64 -16.05 6.55
N GLY A 45 -10.52 -16.71 6.27
CA GLY A 45 -9.30 -16.65 7.08
C GLY A 45 -8.63 -15.30 6.99
N SER A 46 -8.33 -14.84 5.76
CA SER A 46 -7.63 -13.56 5.53
C SER A 46 -8.49 -12.34 5.88
N ALA A 47 -9.82 -12.43 5.82
CA ALA A 47 -10.71 -11.35 6.27
C ALA A 47 -10.53 -11.04 7.77
N ARG A 48 -10.21 -12.04 8.60
CA ARG A 48 -9.88 -11.82 10.03
C ARG A 48 -8.60 -11.03 10.19
N VAL A 49 -7.60 -11.30 9.34
CA VAL A 49 -6.32 -10.56 9.31
C VAL A 49 -6.54 -9.12 8.88
N VAL A 50 -7.38 -8.88 7.87
CA VAL A 50 -7.76 -7.53 7.43
C VAL A 50 -8.45 -6.75 8.56
N ARG A 51 -9.38 -7.39 9.28
CA ARG A 51 -10.03 -6.78 10.45
C ARG A 51 -9.00 -6.42 11.52
N GLN A 52 -8.10 -7.34 11.85
CA GLN A 52 -7.02 -7.08 12.81
C GLN A 52 -6.16 -5.88 12.38
N ALA A 53 -5.76 -5.79 11.10
CA ALA A 53 -5.02 -4.65 10.59
C ALA A 53 -5.79 -3.33 10.79
N SER A 54 -7.09 -3.32 10.44
CA SER A 54 -7.97 -2.14 10.61
C SER A 54 -8.12 -1.75 12.08
N ASP A 55 -8.29 -2.72 12.99
CA ASP A 55 -8.40 -2.48 14.44
C ASP A 55 -7.11 -1.96 15.06
N MET A 56 -5.96 -2.26 14.46
CA MET A 56 -4.65 -1.70 14.82
C MET A 56 -4.43 -0.27 14.31
N GLY A 57 -5.39 0.32 13.59
CA GLY A 57 -5.28 1.66 13.00
C GLY A 57 -4.63 1.70 11.63
N CYS A 58 -4.36 0.55 11.01
CA CYS A 58 -3.91 0.49 9.63
C CYS A 58 -5.03 0.87 8.66
N GLU A 59 -4.66 1.46 7.53
CA GLU A 59 -5.57 1.81 6.45
C GLU A 59 -5.66 0.67 5.44
N ILE A 60 -6.87 0.40 4.93
CA ILE A 60 -7.12 -0.67 3.97
C ILE A 60 -7.60 -0.05 2.66
N ASN A 61 -6.89 -0.31 1.58
CA ASN A 61 -7.08 0.27 0.27
C ASN A 61 -7.19 -0.81 -0.82
N ASN A 62 -7.49 -0.37 -2.05
CA ASN A 62 -7.83 -1.23 -3.18
C ASN A 62 -6.64 -1.47 -4.11
N HIS A 63 -6.38 -2.75 -4.45
CA HIS A 63 -5.38 -3.19 -5.42
C HIS A 63 -5.99 -4.05 -6.54
N SER A 64 -7.21 -3.70 -6.99
CA SER A 64 -8.05 -4.48 -7.91
C SER A 64 -8.57 -5.80 -7.32
N ARG A 65 -9.39 -6.50 -8.08
CA ARG A 65 -9.91 -7.82 -7.70
C ARG A 65 -8.94 -8.94 -8.03
N THR A 66 -8.43 -8.95 -9.26
CA THR A 66 -7.71 -10.10 -9.83
C THR A 66 -6.22 -9.86 -10.01
N HIS A 67 -5.74 -8.63 -9.77
CA HIS A 67 -4.37 -8.20 -10.08
C HIS A 67 -4.03 -8.29 -11.58
N SER A 68 -5.02 -8.15 -12.46
CA SER A 68 -4.82 -8.15 -13.92
C SER A 68 -4.14 -6.88 -14.42
N ALA A 69 -3.56 -6.94 -15.63
CA ALA A 69 -3.06 -5.75 -16.35
C ALA A 69 -4.25 -4.87 -16.78
N MET A 70 -4.70 -3.99 -15.91
CA MET A 70 -5.94 -3.22 -16.06
C MET A 70 -6.02 -2.31 -17.30
N PRO A 71 -4.92 -1.77 -17.88
CA PRO A 71 -4.98 -1.02 -19.14
C PRO A 71 -5.61 -1.80 -20.30
N GLU A 72 -5.52 -3.13 -20.28
CA GLU A 72 -6.07 -4.02 -21.32
C GLU A 72 -7.59 -4.24 -21.18
N LEU A 73 -8.16 -3.96 -20.01
CA LEU A 73 -9.56 -4.22 -19.68
C LEU A 73 -10.51 -3.19 -20.32
N SER A 74 -11.76 -3.60 -20.54
CA SER A 74 -12.85 -2.69 -20.87
C SER A 74 -13.21 -1.80 -19.67
N ALA A 75 -13.93 -0.71 -19.91
CA ALA A 75 -14.40 0.19 -18.86
C ALA A 75 -15.30 -0.52 -17.82
N GLU A 76 -16.11 -1.47 -18.27
CA GLU A 76 -16.98 -2.27 -17.38
C GLU A 76 -16.18 -3.22 -16.49
N GLU A 77 -15.19 -3.91 -17.06
CA GLU A 77 -14.28 -4.78 -16.29
C GLU A 77 -13.47 -3.98 -15.28
N ILE A 78 -12.94 -2.81 -15.66
CA ILE A 78 -12.23 -1.91 -14.72
C ILE A 78 -13.12 -1.55 -13.52
N ARG A 79 -14.37 -1.15 -13.76
CA ARG A 79 -15.29 -0.84 -12.67
C ARG A 79 -15.56 -2.06 -11.79
N ALA A 80 -15.79 -3.22 -12.38
CA ALA A 80 -16.03 -4.46 -11.65
C ALA A 80 -14.83 -4.87 -10.77
N GLU A 81 -13.60 -4.69 -11.25
CA GLU A 81 -12.36 -4.92 -10.47
C GLU A 81 -12.32 -4.06 -9.20
N ILE A 82 -12.68 -2.78 -9.32
CA ILE A 82 -12.64 -1.83 -8.20
C ILE A 82 -13.82 -2.03 -7.25
N GLU A 83 -15.03 -2.18 -7.76
CA GLU A 83 -16.25 -2.28 -6.97
C GLU A 83 -16.26 -3.54 -6.10
N TYR A 84 -15.82 -4.68 -6.64
CA TYR A 84 -15.72 -5.92 -5.88
C TYR A 84 -14.83 -5.76 -4.64
N THR A 85 -13.60 -5.32 -4.84
CA THR A 85 -12.62 -5.20 -3.75
C THR A 85 -13.02 -4.12 -2.75
N SER A 86 -13.54 -2.98 -3.22
CA SER A 86 -14.06 -1.92 -2.35
C SER A 86 -15.20 -2.40 -1.47
N SER A 87 -16.14 -3.18 -2.05
CA SER A 87 -17.27 -3.76 -1.31
C SER A 87 -16.81 -4.75 -0.23
N GLU A 88 -15.82 -5.60 -0.54
CA GLU A 88 -15.25 -6.52 0.43
C GLU A 88 -14.51 -5.79 1.57
N ILE A 89 -13.72 -4.78 1.25
CA ILE A 89 -13.05 -3.93 2.25
C ILE A 89 -14.09 -3.30 3.18
N LYS A 90 -15.13 -2.66 2.61
CA LYS A 90 -16.22 -2.07 3.39
C LYS A 90 -16.94 -3.08 4.26
N ARG A 91 -17.25 -4.27 3.72
CA ARG A 91 -17.92 -5.35 4.47
C ARG A 91 -17.12 -5.78 5.70
N ILE A 92 -15.77 -5.82 5.58
CA ILE A 92 -14.89 -6.29 6.65
C ILE A 92 -14.62 -5.17 7.66
N THR A 93 -14.29 -3.97 7.20
CA THR A 93 -13.77 -2.87 8.03
C THR A 93 -14.83 -1.84 8.42
N GLY A 94 -15.96 -1.80 7.72
CA GLY A 94 -16.98 -0.75 7.84
C GLY A 94 -16.58 0.57 7.15
N LYS A 95 -15.42 0.62 6.49
CA LYS A 95 -14.88 1.83 5.84
C LYS A 95 -14.69 1.59 4.35
N GLU A 96 -14.90 2.64 3.53
CA GLU A 96 -14.52 2.62 2.12
C GLU A 96 -13.01 2.78 1.96
N PRO A 97 -12.38 2.14 0.95
CA PRO A 97 -11.01 2.46 0.58
C PRO A 97 -10.93 3.90 0.07
N ARG A 98 -9.85 4.60 0.41
CA ARG A 98 -9.64 5.99 -0.03
C ARG A 98 -8.72 6.11 -1.23
N PHE A 99 -7.95 5.08 -1.52
CA PHE A 99 -6.94 5.07 -2.58
C PHE A 99 -6.98 3.77 -3.37
N PHE A 100 -6.45 3.84 -4.56
CA PHE A 100 -6.22 2.71 -5.44
C PHE A 100 -4.74 2.65 -5.83
N ARG A 101 -4.15 1.45 -5.82
CA ARG A 101 -2.85 1.22 -6.43
C ARG A 101 -3.04 0.34 -7.66
N PRO A 102 -2.64 0.84 -8.86
CA PRO A 102 -2.73 0.02 -10.07
C PRO A 102 -1.78 -1.18 -10.01
N PRO A 103 -2.23 -2.40 -10.33
CA PRO A 103 -1.32 -3.52 -10.56
C PRO A 103 -0.20 -3.14 -11.52
N TYR A 104 1.04 -3.54 -11.19
CA TYR A 104 2.26 -3.23 -11.97
C TYR A 104 2.54 -1.72 -12.14
N ILE A 105 1.84 -0.85 -11.41
CA ILE A 105 1.80 0.61 -11.61
C ILE A 105 1.42 0.98 -13.06
N ALA A 106 0.76 0.07 -13.75
CA ALA A 106 0.32 0.27 -15.13
C ALA A 106 -0.99 1.07 -15.16
N VAL A 107 -1.00 2.15 -15.93
CA VAL A 107 -2.13 3.08 -16.01
C VAL A 107 -2.56 3.35 -17.45
N SER A 108 -3.80 3.77 -17.62
CA SER A 108 -4.34 4.28 -18.89
C SER A 108 -5.35 5.38 -18.62
N GLU A 109 -5.65 6.20 -19.64
CA GLU A 109 -6.67 7.23 -19.57
C GLU A 109 -8.04 6.63 -19.20
N LYS A 110 -8.37 5.47 -19.78
CA LYS A 110 -9.59 4.71 -19.45
C LYS A 110 -9.70 4.38 -17.97
N MET A 111 -8.59 4.03 -17.29
CA MET A 111 -8.59 3.79 -15.85
C MET A 111 -8.89 5.08 -15.07
N TYR A 112 -8.27 6.19 -15.42
CA TYR A 112 -8.57 7.47 -14.79
C TYR A 112 -10.02 7.90 -14.98
N GLU A 113 -10.65 7.60 -16.11
CA GLU A 113 -12.05 7.91 -16.37
C GLU A 113 -13.02 7.07 -15.55
N ASN A 114 -12.67 5.82 -15.26
CA ASN A 114 -13.58 4.83 -14.67
C ASN A 114 -13.29 4.49 -13.20
N ILE A 115 -12.20 5.01 -12.62
CA ILE A 115 -11.84 4.81 -11.21
C ILE A 115 -11.90 6.16 -10.48
N GLY A 116 -12.79 6.23 -9.50
CA GLY A 116 -13.00 7.45 -8.70
C GLY A 116 -11.99 7.65 -7.56
N LEU A 117 -11.11 6.66 -7.32
CA LEU A 117 -10.10 6.72 -6.26
C LEU A 117 -8.81 7.37 -6.79
N PRO A 118 -8.10 8.18 -5.97
CA PRO A 118 -6.75 8.64 -6.29
C PRO A 118 -5.76 7.48 -6.42
N PHE A 119 -4.80 7.64 -7.33
CA PHE A 119 -3.83 6.59 -7.64
C PHE A 119 -2.54 6.78 -6.87
N ILE A 120 -2.06 5.71 -6.24
CA ILE A 120 -0.85 5.68 -5.41
C ILE A 120 0.14 4.69 -6.01
N ALA A 121 1.40 5.11 -6.13
CA ALA A 121 2.56 4.25 -6.33
C ALA A 121 3.40 4.23 -5.03
N GLY A 122 4.71 4.30 -5.15
CA GLY A 122 5.64 4.39 -4.02
C GLY A 122 7.08 4.24 -4.45
N ILE A 123 7.99 4.46 -3.51
CA ILE A 123 9.39 4.07 -3.65
C ILE A 123 9.51 2.58 -3.31
N GLY A 124 10.09 1.78 -4.20
CA GLY A 124 10.16 0.33 -4.07
C GLY A 124 11.56 -0.20 -3.81
N ALA A 125 11.64 -1.49 -3.47
CA ALA A 125 12.87 -2.20 -3.19
C ALA A 125 13.06 -3.45 -4.06
N GLU A 126 12.23 -3.65 -5.10
CA GLU A 126 12.17 -4.90 -5.89
C GLU A 126 11.97 -6.13 -4.99
N ASP A 127 11.16 -5.95 -3.95
CA ASP A 127 10.98 -6.94 -2.89
C ASP A 127 10.11 -8.15 -3.28
N TRP A 128 9.57 -8.14 -4.51
CA TRP A 128 8.95 -9.29 -5.17
C TRP A 128 9.99 -10.29 -5.74
N LEU A 129 11.27 -9.89 -5.84
CA LEU A 129 12.35 -10.75 -6.31
C LEU A 129 12.93 -11.55 -5.14
N PRO A 130 12.90 -12.89 -5.18
CA PRO A 130 13.33 -13.71 -4.05
C PRO A 130 14.84 -13.61 -3.73
N GLU A 131 15.66 -13.24 -4.72
CA GLU A 131 17.10 -13.02 -4.56
C GLU A 131 17.46 -11.71 -3.86
N VAL A 132 16.54 -10.74 -3.76
CA VAL A 132 16.79 -9.48 -3.06
C VAL A 132 16.61 -9.70 -1.55
N THR A 133 17.72 -9.68 -0.83
CA THR A 133 17.75 -9.94 0.61
C THR A 133 17.09 -8.82 1.43
N ALA A 134 16.71 -9.10 2.67
CA ALA A 134 16.16 -8.13 3.61
C ALA A 134 17.03 -6.88 3.76
N GLN A 135 18.35 -7.07 3.85
CA GLN A 135 19.31 -5.97 3.93
C GLN A 135 19.29 -5.09 2.67
N GLN A 136 19.28 -5.69 1.48
CA GLN A 136 19.24 -4.95 0.22
C GLN A 136 17.91 -4.18 0.04
N ARG A 137 16.77 -4.79 0.46
CA ARG A 137 15.46 -4.12 0.48
C ARG A 137 15.51 -2.88 1.38
N ALA A 138 16.05 -3.02 2.57
CA ALA A 138 16.20 -1.91 3.50
C ALA A 138 17.10 -0.79 2.92
N GLU A 139 18.26 -1.13 2.40
CA GLU A 139 19.19 -0.18 1.79
C GLU A 139 18.56 0.60 0.64
N LYS A 140 17.81 -0.08 -0.24
CA LYS A 140 17.08 0.57 -1.35
C LYS A 140 16.06 1.57 -0.85
N ILE A 141 15.26 1.23 0.16
CA ILE A 141 14.26 2.15 0.75
C ILE A 141 14.96 3.33 1.42
N LEU A 142 15.96 3.07 2.27
CA LEU A 142 16.69 4.12 2.99
C LEU A 142 17.43 5.08 2.06
N GLY A 143 17.87 4.61 0.90
CA GLY A 143 18.53 5.44 -0.12
C GLY A 143 17.58 6.36 -0.91
N GLN A 144 16.28 6.08 -0.92
CA GLN A 144 15.26 6.81 -1.69
C GLN A 144 14.37 7.72 -0.83
N ILE A 145 14.32 7.47 0.48
CA ILE A 145 13.34 8.09 1.38
C ILE A 145 13.47 9.62 1.42
N LYS A 146 12.35 10.31 1.34
CA LYS A 146 12.23 11.77 1.50
C LYS A 146 10.94 12.07 2.25
N ASP A 147 10.81 13.30 2.74
CA ASP A 147 9.58 13.75 3.38
C ASP A 147 8.37 13.61 2.43
N GLY A 148 7.28 13.10 2.93
CA GLY A 148 6.07 12.83 2.15
C GLY A 148 6.13 11.58 1.27
N ALA A 149 7.10 10.68 1.48
CA ALA A 149 7.23 9.44 0.70
C ALA A 149 6.18 8.39 1.05
N VAL A 150 5.70 7.69 0.03
CA VAL A 150 4.99 6.42 0.14
C VAL A 150 5.99 5.30 -0.13
N ILE A 151 6.18 4.39 0.82
CA ILE A 151 7.06 3.21 0.70
C ILE A 151 6.22 2.04 0.19
N LEU A 152 6.60 1.46 -0.94
CA LEU A 152 5.92 0.33 -1.57
C LEU A 152 6.70 -0.95 -1.32
N LEU A 153 6.10 -1.85 -0.56
CA LEU A 153 6.55 -3.22 -0.33
C LEU A 153 5.39 -4.19 -0.60
N HIS A 154 5.65 -5.50 -0.51
CA HIS A 154 4.64 -6.52 -0.75
C HIS A 154 4.57 -7.48 0.45
N ASP A 155 3.35 -7.76 0.91
CA ASP A 155 3.07 -8.78 1.92
C ASP A 155 2.49 -10.07 1.32
N MET A 156 2.77 -10.31 0.03
CA MET A 156 2.39 -11.54 -0.65
C MET A 156 2.88 -12.78 0.11
N SER A 157 2.15 -13.88 -0.03
CA SER A 157 2.44 -15.14 0.67
C SER A 157 3.89 -15.60 0.49
N GLY A 158 4.57 -15.92 1.59
CA GLY A 158 5.95 -16.38 1.60
C GLY A 158 7.03 -15.29 1.51
N ASN A 159 6.67 -14.00 1.44
CA ASN A 159 7.65 -12.90 1.32
C ASN A 159 8.34 -12.54 2.66
N ILE A 160 9.02 -13.52 3.25
CA ILE A 160 9.65 -13.40 4.58
C ILE A 160 10.78 -12.37 4.58
N GLN A 161 11.51 -12.21 3.47
CA GLN A 161 12.58 -11.20 3.38
C GLN A 161 12.05 -9.77 3.57
N THR A 162 10.82 -9.48 3.12
CA THR A 162 10.18 -8.19 3.43
C THR A 162 9.87 -8.06 4.92
N VAL A 163 9.33 -9.12 5.55
CA VAL A 163 9.06 -9.11 7.00
C VAL A 163 10.34 -8.85 7.80
N GLU A 164 11.46 -9.47 7.43
CA GLU A 164 12.77 -9.26 8.05
C GLU A 164 13.30 -7.84 7.82
N ALA A 165 13.14 -7.30 6.60
CA ALA A 165 13.56 -5.94 6.26
C ALA A 165 12.90 -4.87 7.13
N LEU A 166 11.69 -5.11 7.64
CA LEU A 166 10.98 -4.16 8.52
C LEU A 166 11.72 -3.92 9.84
N ASP A 167 12.45 -4.92 10.37
CA ASP A 167 13.26 -4.76 11.59
C ASP A 167 14.51 -3.88 11.35
N ILE A 168 14.84 -3.58 10.10
CA ILE A 168 15.92 -2.65 9.71
C ILE A 168 15.31 -1.29 9.35
N ILE A 169 14.33 -1.28 8.45
CA ILE A 169 13.71 -0.06 7.90
C ILE A 169 13.06 0.78 9.00
N ILE A 170 12.21 0.16 9.82
CA ILE A 170 11.38 0.92 10.76
C ILE A 170 12.23 1.59 11.84
N PRO A 171 13.16 0.91 12.55
CA PRO A 171 13.98 1.57 13.56
C PRO A 171 14.85 2.69 12.99
N GLU A 172 15.39 2.51 11.76
CA GLU A 172 16.24 3.52 11.13
C GLU A 172 15.44 4.77 10.79
N LEU A 173 14.29 4.60 10.11
CA LEU A 173 13.43 5.72 9.73
C LEU A 173 12.80 6.42 10.94
N LYS A 174 12.47 5.72 12.03
CA LYS A 174 11.92 6.34 13.24
C LYS A 174 12.82 7.39 13.88
N LYS A 175 14.10 7.43 13.53
CA LYS A 175 15.02 8.48 14.02
C LYS A 175 14.61 9.86 13.50
N GLU A 176 14.13 9.95 12.24
CA GLU A 176 13.81 11.22 11.58
C GLU A 176 12.35 11.31 11.09
N TYR A 177 11.67 10.17 10.92
CA TYR A 177 10.33 10.08 10.34
C TYR A 177 9.29 9.61 11.35
N GLU A 178 8.07 10.07 11.16
CA GLU A 178 6.86 9.53 11.75
C GLU A 178 6.14 8.71 10.67
N PHE A 179 5.74 7.48 11.04
CA PHE A 179 4.96 6.61 10.17
C PHE A 179 3.49 6.91 10.32
N VAL A 180 2.83 7.23 9.21
CA VAL A 180 1.41 7.54 9.15
C VAL A 180 0.74 6.70 8.04
N THR A 181 -0.59 6.65 8.01
CA THR A 181 -1.32 6.06 6.89
C THR A 181 -1.23 6.97 5.64
N VAL A 182 -1.53 6.44 4.45
CA VAL A 182 -1.54 7.25 3.23
C VAL A 182 -2.52 8.41 3.35
N SER A 183 -3.72 8.17 3.91
CA SER A 183 -4.69 9.24 4.16
C SER A 183 -4.10 10.35 5.04
N GLU A 184 -3.53 9.97 6.17
CA GLU A 184 -2.95 10.93 7.11
C GLU A 184 -1.74 11.66 6.51
N LEU A 185 -0.93 10.99 5.67
CA LEU A 185 0.19 11.59 4.97
C LEU A 185 -0.27 12.77 4.08
N PHE A 186 -1.31 12.55 3.26
CA PHE A 186 -1.85 13.58 2.39
C PHE A 186 -2.60 14.66 3.17
N ASP A 187 -3.39 14.29 4.18
CA ASP A 187 -4.13 15.23 5.03
C ASP A 187 -3.16 16.18 5.77
N ARG A 188 -2.07 15.67 6.35
CA ARG A 188 -1.05 16.48 7.06
C ARG A 188 -0.20 17.33 6.12
N ALA A 189 0.09 16.83 4.92
CA ALA A 189 0.74 17.60 3.86
C ALA A 189 -0.17 18.67 3.25
N LYS A 190 -1.50 18.67 3.55
CA LYS A 190 -2.52 19.52 2.95
C LYS A 190 -2.58 19.42 1.43
N VAL A 191 -2.35 18.22 0.91
CA VAL A 191 -2.39 17.88 -0.51
C VAL A 191 -3.65 17.09 -0.81
N VAL A 192 -4.45 17.60 -1.75
CA VAL A 192 -5.59 16.87 -2.30
C VAL A 192 -5.11 16.12 -3.54
N PRO A 193 -5.09 14.78 -3.53
CA PRO A 193 -4.66 14.01 -4.70
C PRO A 193 -5.54 14.31 -5.92
N LYS A 194 -4.89 14.52 -7.08
CA LYS A 194 -5.54 14.85 -8.34
C LYS A 194 -5.64 13.64 -9.25
N LYS A 195 -6.66 13.62 -10.09
CA LYS A 195 -6.79 12.67 -11.20
C LYS A 195 -5.62 12.85 -12.19
N GLY A 196 -5.16 11.77 -12.78
CA GLY A 196 -4.05 11.78 -13.75
C GLY A 196 -2.65 11.72 -13.11
N ILE A 197 -2.55 11.78 -11.79
CA ILE A 197 -1.28 11.66 -11.08
C ILE A 197 -1.24 10.35 -10.29
N VAL A 198 -0.13 9.62 -10.39
CA VAL A 198 0.16 8.43 -9.57
C VAL A 198 1.22 8.82 -8.54
N TYR A 199 0.83 8.93 -7.28
CA TYR A 199 1.68 9.54 -6.24
C TYR A 199 2.65 8.54 -5.61
N SER A 200 3.94 8.83 -5.68
CA SER A 200 4.98 8.23 -4.83
C SER A 200 5.42 9.16 -3.69
N PHE A 201 5.08 10.46 -3.82
CA PHE A 201 5.35 11.50 -2.83
C PHE A 201 4.21 12.51 -2.81
N THR A 202 3.93 13.10 -1.64
CA THR A 202 2.92 14.17 -1.54
C THR A 202 3.29 15.41 -2.35
N SER A 203 4.56 15.66 -2.60
CA SER A 203 5.06 16.80 -3.39
C SER A 203 5.01 16.58 -4.91
N GLN A 204 4.55 15.42 -5.37
CA GLN A 204 4.52 15.11 -6.80
C GLN A 204 3.45 15.92 -7.53
N THR A 205 3.83 16.57 -8.62
CA THR A 205 2.96 17.43 -9.45
C THR A 205 2.90 17.00 -10.91
N THR A 206 3.78 16.07 -11.32
CA THR A 206 3.87 15.59 -12.70
C THR A 206 2.87 14.48 -12.95
N GLU A 207 2.10 14.56 -14.02
CA GLU A 207 1.26 13.49 -14.52
C GLU A 207 2.13 12.31 -14.99
N TYR A 208 1.58 11.11 -14.93
CA TYR A 208 2.28 9.87 -15.28
C TYR A 208 2.06 9.55 -16.76
#